data_3a0609d26c35c53044ad748c8f757841
#
_entry.id   3a0609d26c35c53044ad748c8f757841
#
_cell.length_a   1.000
_cell.length_b   1.000
_cell.length_c   1.000
_cell.angle_alpha   90.00
_cell.angle_beta   90.00
_cell.angle_gamma   90.00
#
_symmetry.space_group_name_H-M   'P 1'
#
loop_
_entity.id
_entity.type
_entity.pdbx_description
1 polymer ?
#
loop_
_entity_poly.entity_id
_entity_poly.type
_entity_poly.pdbx_seq_one_letter_code
_entity_poly.pdbx_strand_id
1 'polypeptide(L)'
;MELDVAVERSMPVAADRVAAVMFDPTQDRTWMQALTAVDVLDRTIGIGARVRRHARFMGKDISWITVVRAYEPGSRLELDIADGPFVGVVTYEIEPAGDSSNVRIRNVGAPGQFAWMPGGLIRMAMRRSLAKDLQRLEAAVTG
;
A
#
# COMPACT_ATOMS: atom_id res chain seq x y z
N MET A 1 9.82 -11.37 15.43
CA MET A 1 8.74 -10.42 15.74
C MET A 1 7.89 -10.18 14.50
N GLU A 2 6.60 -10.32 14.66
CA GLU A 2 5.67 -10.03 13.57
C GLU A 2 5.10 -8.62 13.73
N LEU A 3 5.03 -7.90 12.63
CA LEU A 3 4.35 -6.60 12.57
C LEU A 3 2.98 -6.81 11.93
N ASP A 4 1.97 -6.19 12.50
CA ASP A 4 0.62 -6.16 11.96
C ASP A 4 0.11 -4.73 12.13
N VAL A 5 0.08 -3.99 11.04
CA VAL A 5 -0.32 -2.58 11.03
C VAL A 5 -1.46 -2.39 10.05
N ALA A 6 -2.55 -1.81 10.51
CA ALA A 6 -3.69 -1.50 9.67
C ALA A 6 -4.13 -0.06 9.89
N VAL A 7 -4.54 0.59 8.81
CA VAL A 7 -5.16 1.92 8.84
C VAL A 7 -6.42 1.90 7.99
N GLU A 8 -7.39 2.69 8.38
CA GLU A 8 -8.67 2.83 7.67
C GLU A 8 -9.01 4.30 7.51
N ARG A 9 -9.75 4.58 6.43
CA ARG A 9 -10.29 5.92 6.21
C ARG A 9 -11.60 5.83 5.45
N SER A 10 -12.61 6.49 5.96
CA SER A 10 -13.87 6.70 5.24
C SER A 10 -13.69 7.86 4.27
N MET A 11 -14.05 7.65 3.00
CA MET A 11 -13.89 8.63 1.94
C MET A 11 -15.23 8.94 1.28
N PRO A 12 -15.54 10.21 0.99
CA PRO A 12 -16.80 10.59 0.33
C PRO A 12 -16.73 10.36 -1.19
N VAL A 13 -16.28 9.18 -1.59
CA VAL A 13 -16.04 8.80 -2.98
C VAL A 13 -16.46 7.36 -3.19
N ALA A 14 -17.09 7.07 -4.32
CA ALA A 14 -17.51 5.72 -4.65
C ALA A 14 -16.30 4.76 -4.76
N ALA A 15 -16.52 3.51 -4.39
CA ALA A 15 -15.45 2.51 -4.30
C ALA A 15 -14.72 2.30 -5.63
N ASP A 16 -15.40 2.32 -6.76
CA ASP A 16 -14.80 2.12 -8.07
C ASP A 16 -13.82 3.24 -8.45
N ARG A 17 -14.10 4.47 -8.03
CA ARG A 17 -13.19 5.60 -8.25
C ARG A 17 -11.94 5.50 -7.40
N VAL A 18 -12.08 5.03 -6.17
CA VAL A 18 -10.91 4.79 -5.30
C VAL A 18 -10.03 3.68 -5.89
N ALA A 19 -10.66 2.58 -6.31
CA ALA A 19 -9.93 1.45 -6.89
C ALA A 19 -9.18 1.82 -8.16
N ALA A 20 -9.74 2.69 -8.99
CA ALA A 20 -9.12 3.13 -10.24
C ALA A 20 -7.74 3.80 -10.00
N VAL A 21 -7.54 4.40 -8.85
CA VAL A 21 -6.26 5.00 -8.46
C VAL A 21 -5.46 4.05 -7.57
N MET A 22 -6.08 3.51 -6.52
CA MET A 22 -5.39 2.73 -5.50
C MET A 22 -4.81 1.41 -6.03
N PHE A 23 -5.52 0.76 -6.95
CA PHE A 23 -5.12 -0.54 -7.49
C PHE A 23 -4.28 -0.42 -8.77
N ASP A 24 -4.05 0.78 -9.26
CA ASP A 24 -3.24 1.04 -10.43
C ASP A 24 -1.84 1.51 -10.01
N PRO A 25 -0.80 0.67 -10.15
CA PRO A 25 0.54 1.05 -9.70
C PRO A 25 1.12 2.25 -10.44
N THR A 26 0.64 2.57 -11.64
CA THR A 26 1.08 3.78 -12.35
C THR A 26 0.61 5.06 -11.66
N GLN A 27 -0.38 4.95 -10.77
CA GLN A 27 -0.92 6.06 -9.98
C GLN A 27 -0.35 6.13 -8.56
N ASP A 28 0.51 5.19 -8.17
CA ASP A 28 0.99 5.09 -6.78
C ASP A 28 1.66 6.38 -6.29
N ARG A 29 2.41 7.06 -7.13
CA ARG A 29 3.10 8.29 -6.74
C ARG A 29 2.17 9.47 -6.49
N THR A 30 0.91 9.37 -6.88
CA THR A 30 -0.07 10.43 -6.60
C THR A 30 -0.51 10.42 -5.13
N TRP A 31 -0.36 9.28 -4.45
CA TRP A 31 -0.82 9.13 -3.07
C TRP A 31 0.19 8.55 -2.08
N MET A 32 1.16 7.78 -2.52
CA MET A 32 2.21 7.25 -1.65
C MET A 32 3.36 8.26 -1.58
N GLN A 33 3.43 9.03 -0.51
CA GLN A 33 4.36 10.14 -0.36
C GLN A 33 5.82 9.70 -0.37
N ALA A 34 6.12 8.55 0.21
CA ALA A 34 7.50 8.08 0.34
C ALA A 34 8.11 7.58 -0.99
N LEU A 35 7.28 7.28 -1.98
CA LEU A 35 7.75 6.73 -3.24
C LEU A 35 8.54 7.73 -4.06
N THR A 36 9.70 7.29 -4.55
CA THR A 36 10.55 8.07 -5.46
C THR A 36 10.45 7.58 -6.90
N ALA A 37 10.15 6.29 -7.10
CA ALA A 37 9.98 5.71 -8.44
C ALA A 37 9.13 4.44 -8.36
N VAL A 38 8.47 4.12 -9.47
CA VAL A 38 7.68 2.89 -9.64
C VAL A 38 7.97 2.31 -11.01
N ASP A 39 8.36 1.03 -11.04
CA ASP A 39 8.61 0.29 -12.28
C ASP A 39 7.60 -0.86 -12.38
N VAL A 40 6.68 -0.77 -13.31
CA VAL A 40 5.70 -1.83 -13.59
C VAL A 40 6.39 -2.88 -14.45
N LEU A 41 6.60 -4.08 -13.90
CA LEU A 41 7.36 -5.14 -14.56
C LEU A 41 6.52 -6.00 -15.49
N ASP A 42 5.22 -6.08 -15.24
CA ASP A 42 4.29 -6.86 -16.06
C ASP A 42 3.13 -5.98 -16.54
N ARG A 43 2.76 -6.15 -17.80
CA ARG A 43 1.77 -5.27 -18.45
C ARG A 43 0.33 -5.48 -17.99
N THR A 44 0.04 -6.68 -17.47
CA THR A 44 -1.33 -7.05 -17.10
C THR A 44 -1.49 -7.01 -15.59
N ILE A 45 -2.53 -6.35 -15.10
CA ILE A 45 -2.88 -6.37 -13.69
C ILE A 45 -3.62 -7.67 -13.42
N GLY A 46 -3.13 -8.46 -12.48
CA GLY A 46 -3.73 -9.73 -12.11
C GLY A 46 -2.77 -10.54 -11.26
N ILE A 47 -3.18 -11.76 -10.89
CA ILE A 47 -2.36 -12.64 -10.05
C ILE A 47 -1.01 -12.89 -10.74
N GLY A 48 0.07 -12.71 -9.99
CA GLY A 48 1.43 -12.86 -10.48
C GLY A 48 2.06 -11.58 -11.02
N ALA A 49 1.31 -10.51 -11.22
CA ALA A 49 1.84 -9.24 -11.71
C ALA A 49 2.83 -8.64 -10.71
N ARG A 50 3.96 -8.15 -11.23
CA ARG A 50 5.06 -7.66 -10.40
C ARG A 50 5.26 -6.17 -10.60
N VAL A 51 5.57 -5.49 -9.50
CA VAL A 51 5.88 -4.07 -9.48
C VAL A 51 7.08 -3.85 -8.58
N ARG A 52 8.09 -3.12 -9.07
CA ARG A 52 9.21 -2.66 -8.25
C ARG A 52 8.93 -1.23 -7.81
N ARG A 53 9.06 -1.00 -6.51
CA ARG A 53 8.90 0.34 -5.94
C ARG A 53 10.17 0.77 -5.26
N HIS A 54 10.46 2.07 -5.35
CA HIS A 54 11.58 2.71 -4.68
C HIS A 54 11.02 3.80 -3.78
N ALA A 55 11.51 3.88 -2.55
CA ALA A 55 11.02 4.83 -1.56
C ALA A 55 12.13 5.30 -0.65
N ARG A 56 11.84 6.38 0.07
CA ARG A 56 12.68 6.82 1.17
C ARG A 56 11.90 6.61 2.46
N PHE A 57 12.42 5.74 3.33
CA PHE A 57 11.76 5.40 4.58
C PHE A 57 12.76 5.47 5.73
N MET A 58 12.41 6.26 6.76
CA MET A 58 13.24 6.46 7.95
C MET A 58 14.67 6.90 7.60
N GLY A 59 14.80 7.80 6.60
CA GLY A 59 16.07 8.34 6.17
C GLY A 59 16.88 7.43 5.26
N LYS A 60 16.36 6.27 4.88
CA LYS A 60 17.04 5.31 3.99
C LYS A 60 16.30 5.15 2.68
N ASP A 61 17.08 5.01 1.60
CA ASP A 61 16.52 4.61 0.31
C ASP A 61 16.32 3.11 0.31
N ILE A 62 15.09 2.69 0.03
CA ILE A 62 14.72 1.27 -0.01
C ILE A 62 14.03 0.96 -1.33
N SER A 63 14.10 -0.31 -1.73
CA SER A 63 13.32 -0.80 -2.87
C SER A 63 12.79 -2.19 -2.57
N TRP A 64 11.67 -2.52 -3.17
CA TRP A 64 11.06 -3.84 -3.02
C TRP A 64 10.25 -4.20 -4.26
N ILE A 65 10.01 -5.50 -4.42
CA ILE A 65 9.15 -6.03 -5.47
C ILE A 65 7.92 -6.61 -4.81
N THR A 66 6.75 -6.25 -5.31
CA THR A 66 5.51 -6.90 -4.92
C THR A 66 5.02 -7.79 -6.04
N VAL A 67 4.38 -8.89 -5.63
CA VAL A 67 3.72 -9.83 -6.54
C VAL A 67 2.26 -9.93 -6.12
N VAL A 68 1.34 -9.73 -7.03
CA VAL A 68 -0.09 -9.86 -6.73
C VAL A 68 -0.40 -11.31 -6.41
N ARG A 69 -0.92 -11.57 -5.21
CA ARG A 69 -1.31 -12.90 -4.77
C ARG A 69 -2.81 -13.14 -4.81
N ALA A 70 -3.60 -12.08 -4.70
CA ALA A 70 -5.05 -12.14 -4.79
C ALA A 70 -5.57 -10.81 -5.34
N TYR A 71 -6.59 -10.87 -6.18
CA TYR A 71 -7.13 -9.70 -6.81
C TYR A 71 -8.63 -9.86 -7.04
N GLU A 72 -9.41 -9.00 -6.41
CA GLU A 72 -10.84 -8.85 -6.65
C GLU A 72 -11.05 -7.43 -7.14
N PRO A 73 -11.35 -7.23 -8.43
CA PRO A 73 -11.49 -5.88 -9.00
C PRO A 73 -12.43 -5.00 -8.18
N GLY A 74 -11.96 -3.81 -7.85
CA GLY A 74 -12.75 -2.82 -7.14
C GLY A 74 -12.84 -3.02 -5.62
N SER A 75 -12.44 -4.17 -5.07
CA SER A 75 -12.64 -4.44 -3.64
C SER A 75 -11.39 -4.88 -2.89
N ARG A 76 -10.53 -5.70 -3.47
CA ARG A 76 -9.40 -6.26 -2.73
C ARG A 76 -8.20 -6.52 -3.62
N LEU A 77 -7.02 -6.15 -3.09
CA LEU A 77 -5.74 -6.45 -3.73
C LEU A 77 -4.77 -6.88 -2.64
N GLU A 78 -4.21 -8.08 -2.76
CA GLU A 78 -3.17 -8.58 -1.87
C GLU A 78 -1.85 -8.69 -2.61
N LEU A 79 -0.80 -8.18 -1.99
CA LEU A 79 0.54 -8.14 -2.56
C LEU A 79 1.52 -8.86 -1.64
N ASP A 80 2.25 -9.84 -2.18
CA ASP A 80 3.42 -10.40 -1.49
C ASP A 80 4.60 -9.48 -1.70
N ILE A 81 5.36 -9.20 -0.65
CA ILE A 81 6.65 -8.55 -0.78
C ILE A 81 7.68 -9.63 -1.06
N ALA A 82 8.11 -9.71 -2.32
CA ALA A 82 8.98 -10.80 -2.79
C ALA A 82 10.46 -10.51 -2.57
N ASP A 83 10.83 -9.24 -2.59
CA ASP A 83 12.23 -8.81 -2.42
C ASP A 83 12.21 -7.40 -1.83
N GLY A 84 12.91 -7.19 -0.72
CA GLY A 84 12.94 -5.90 -0.08
C GLY A 84 13.34 -5.96 1.40
N PRO A 85 13.35 -4.80 2.07
CA PRO A 85 13.76 -4.70 3.47
C PRO A 85 12.75 -5.27 4.47
N PHE A 86 11.50 -5.43 4.04
CA PHE A 86 10.42 -6.05 4.82
C PHE A 86 10.01 -7.33 4.14
N VAL A 87 9.47 -8.27 4.91
CA VAL A 87 8.92 -9.53 4.40
C VAL A 87 7.47 -9.59 4.85
N GLY A 88 6.54 -9.87 3.95
CA GLY A 88 5.15 -9.99 4.34
C GLY A 88 4.16 -9.75 3.24
N VAL A 89 2.95 -9.39 3.64
CA VAL A 89 1.79 -9.19 2.78
C VAL A 89 1.20 -7.82 3.02
N VAL A 90 0.93 -7.11 1.93
CA VAL A 90 0.18 -5.86 1.94
C VAL A 90 -1.20 -6.14 1.38
N THR A 91 -2.24 -5.74 2.09
CA THR A 91 -3.62 -5.89 1.65
C THR A 91 -4.29 -4.53 1.54
N TYR A 92 -4.88 -4.27 0.37
CA TYR A 92 -5.76 -3.13 0.14
C TYR A 92 -7.19 -3.63 0.08
N GLU A 93 -8.08 -3.01 0.84
CA GLU A 93 -9.50 -3.34 0.82
C GLU A 93 -10.33 -2.07 0.68
N ILE A 94 -11.35 -2.13 -0.17
CA ILE A 94 -12.30 -1.04 -0.36
C ILE A 94 -13.70 -1.61 -0.17
N GLU A 95 -14.41 -1.10 0.82
CA GLU A 95 -15.78 -1.50 1.11
C GLU A 95 -16.73 -0.39 0.67
N PRO A 96 -17.65 -0.69 -0.27
CA PRO A 96 -18.62 0.31 -0.73
C PRO A 96 -19.60 0.70 0.39
N ALA A 97 -19.95 1.98 0.43
CA ALA A 97 -20.95 2.52 1.34
C ALA A 97 -21.79 3.58 0.58
N GLY A 98 -22.57 3.13 -0.41
CA GLY A 98 -23.30 4.03 -1.31
C GLY A 98 -22.34 4.84 -2.16
N ASP A 99 -22.43 6.18 -2.08
CA ASP A 99 -21.55 7.11 -2.79
C ASP A 99 -20.22 7.32 -2.08
N SER A 100 -20.05 6.66 -0.93
CA SER A 100 -18.83 6.71 -0.13
C SER A 100 -18.18 5.33 -0.09
N SER A 101 -17.01 5.24 0.51
CA SER A 101 -16.30 3.98 0.68
C SER A 101 -15.47 4.00 1.96
N ASN A 102 -15.20 2.80 2.49
CA ASN A 102 -14.26 2.61 3.58
C ASN A 102 -13.02 1.93 3.01
N VAL A 103 -11.87 2.57 3.15
CA VAL A 103 -10.61 2.15 2.54
C VAL A 103 -9.65 1.70 3.62
N ARG A 104 -9.06 0.52 3.45
CA ARG A 104 -8.17 -0.07 4.45
C ARG A 104 -6.87 -0.54 3.80
N ILE A 105 -5.75 -0.29 4.50
CA ILE A 105 -4.44 -0.87 4.17
C ILE A 105 -3.98 -1.65 5.40
N ARG A 106 -3.53 -2.88 5.18
CA ARG A 106 -2.95 -3.71 6.23
C ARG A 106 -1.64 -4.29 5.76
N ASN A 107 -0.60 -4.16 6.59
CA ASN A 107 0.71 -4.75 6.37
C ASN A 107 0.98 -5.76 7.47
N VAL A 108 1.22 -7.02 7.10
CA VAL A 108 1.54 -8.09 8.04
C VAL A 108 2.85 -8.73 7.61
N GLY A 109 3.80 -8.84 8.53
CA GLY A 109 5.06 -9.48 8.21
C GLY A 109 6.16 -9.19 9.21
N ALA A 110 7.41 -9.33 8.77
CA ALA A 110 8.59 -9.13 9.60
C ALA A 110 9.32 -7.85 9.20
N PRO A 111 9.98 -7.16 10.15
CA PRO A 111 10.65 -5.89 9.89
C PRO A 111 11.91 -6.00 9.02
N GLY A 112 12.44 -7.21 8.76
CA GLY A 112 13.61 -7.39 7.91
C GLY A 112 14.82 -6.59 8.41
N GLN A 113 15.38 -5.75 7.54
CA GLN A 113 16.57 -4.96 7.88
C GLN A 113 16.33 -3.90 8.97
N PHE A 114 15.08 -3.63 9.33
CA PHE A 114 14.73 -2.71 10.43
C PHE A 114 14.50 -3.43 11.77
N ALA A 115 14.81 -4.71 11.86
CA ALA A 115 14.60 -5.51 13.08
C ALA A 115 15.40 -5.01 14.29
N TRP A 116 16.45 -4.20 14.07
CA TRP A 116 17.24 -3.58 15.14
C TRP A 116 16.48 -2.49 15.88
N MET A 117 15.40 -1.98 15.32
CA MET A 117 14.57 -0.94 15.95
C MET A 117 13.53 -1.56 16.89
N PRO A 118 13.14 -0.83 17.96
CA PRO A 118 12.02 -1.26 18.79
C PRO A 118 10.75 -1.42 17.95
N GLY A 119 10.03 -2.53 18.13
CA GLY A 119 8.84 -2.84 17.34
C GLY A 119 7.74 -1.78 17.44
N GLY A 120 7.57 -1.16 18.62
CA GLY A 120 6.60 -0.08 18.79
C GLY A 120 6.93 1.16 17.96
N LEU A 121 8.21 1.45 17.79
CA LEU A 121 8.66 2.59 16.99
C LEU A 121 8.43 2.35 15.50
N ILE A 122 8.76 1.15 15.01
CA ILE A 122 8.51 0.76 13.61
C ILE A 122 7.02 0.83 13.34
N ARG A 123 6.20 0.26 14.22
CA ARG A 123 4.75 0.21 14.07
C ARG A 123 4.13 1.60 14.01
N MET A 124 4.61 2.50 14.87
CA MET A 124 4.15 3.89 14.88
C MET A 124 4.52 4.61 13.60
N ALA A 125 5.74 4.44 13.11
CA ALA A 125 6.21 5.06 11.88
C ALA A 125 5.42 4.56 10.66
N MET A 126 5.19 3.26 10.58
CA MET A 126 4.39 2.66 9.50
C MET A 126 2.95 3.16 9.53
N ARG A 127 2.33 3.15 10.71
CA ARG A 127 0.93 3.60 10.83
C ARG A 127 0.79 5.06 10.41
N ARG A 128 1.72 5.91 10.83
CA ARG A 128 1.70 7.33 10.47
C ARG A 128 1.87 7.53 8.96
N SER A 129 2.79 6.79 8.35
CA SER A 129 3.03 6.85 6.91
C SER A 129 1.81 6.40 6.11
N LEU A 130 1.22 5.26 6.48
CA LEU A 130 0.04 4.73 5.80
C LEU A 130 -1.18 5.63 5.98
N ALA A 131 -1.36 6.22 7.16
CA ALA A 131 -2.47 7.14 7.39
C ALA A 131 -2.36 8.40 6.53
N LYS A 132 -1.17 8.93 6.36
CA LYS A 132 -0.92 10.08 5.46
C LYS A 132 -1.17 9.69 4.00
N ASP A 133 -0.77 8.50 3.61
CA ASP A 133 -1.00 8.00 2.26
C ASP A 133 -2.49 7.91 1.96
N LEU A 134 -3.31 7.44 2.90
CA LEU A 134 -4.76 7.42 2.71
C LEU A 134 -5.38 8.82 2.61
N GLN A 135 -4.86 9.80 3.36
CA GLN A 135 -5.28 11.18 3.22
C GLN A 135 -4.98 11.71 1.81
N ARG A 136 -3.80 11.41 1.29
CA ARG A 136 -3.41 11.80 -0.07
C ARG A 136 -4.22 11.08 -1.14
N LEU A 137 -4.54 9.81 -0.90
CA LEU A 137 -5.41 9.05 -1.79
C LEU A 137 -6.79 9.71 -1.89
N GLU A 138 -7.38 10.09 -0.76
CA GLU A 138 -8.65 10.81 -0.77
C GLU A 138 -8.56 12.09 -1.59
N ALA A 139 -7.51 12.88 -1.42
CA ALA A 139 -7.31 14.10 -2.19
C ALA A 139 -7.18 13.81 -3.69
N ALA A 140 -6.49 12.74 -4.06
CA ALA A 140 -6.29 12.35 -5.46
C ALA A 140 -7.60 11.91 -6.13
N VAL A 141 -8.51 11.27 -5.39
CA VAL A 141 -9.76 10.75 -5.97
C VAL A 141 -10.93 11.74 -5.86
N THR A 142 -10.80 12.78 -5.05
CA THR A 142 -11.83 13.82 -4.90
C THR A 142 -11.52 15.08 -5.72
N GLY A 143 -10.28 15.23 -6.14
CA GLY A 143 -9.80 16.38 -6.90
C GLY A 143 -10.22 16.44 -8.36
#